data_a0b0dfde4b62f0825fbac88d43c53554
#
_entry.id   a0b0dfde4b62f0825fbac88d43c53554
#
_cell.length_a   1.000
_cell.length_b   1.000
_cell.length_c   1.000
_cell.angle_alpha   90.00
_cell.angle_beta   90.00
_cell.angle_gamma   90.00
#
_symmetry.space_group_name_H-M   'P 1'
#
loop_
_entity.id
_entity.type
_entity.pdbx_description
1 polymer ?
#
loop_
_entity_poly.entity_id
_entity_poly.type
_entity_poly.pdbx_seq_one_letter_code
_entity_poly.pdbx_strand_id
1 'polypeptide(L)'
;MESFKTFTESIIDAPRRTYAPGVFDDADTSDPKIKASVKKIVDAQIKEFAKEYPVIKIGLVGSILTKRYRNDADLDFNVLFDVPKEKQEDERINLSKKYLSASNPDNIQGKLIPGTEHPINYYLITDSKTYQDQEDKADAVFDYRNNKFSKRPEDYTFDMNLYLKDFQKKVDEIDVVKGELK
;
A
#
# COMPACT_ATOMS: atom_id res chain seq x y z
N MET A 1 -14.86 16.41 14.01
CA MET A 1 -14.99 17.38 12.87
C MET A 1 -13.82 17.29 11.88
N GLU A 2 -12.62 16.92 12.30
CA GLU A 2 -11.46 16.72 11.40
C GLU A 2 -11.66 15.55 10.42
N SER A 3 -12.29 14.45 10.84
CA SER A 3 -12.50 13.28 9.97
C SER A 3 -13.41 13.56 8.76
N PHE A 4 -14.36 14.49 8.88
CA PHE A 4 -15.27 14.83 7.78
C PHE A 4 -14.58 15.71 6.72
N LYS A 5 -13.71 16.61 7.15
CA LYS A 5 -12.92 17.45 6.25
C LYS A 5 -11.93 16.60 5.44
N THR A 6 -11.25 15.67 6.11
CA THR A 6 -10.31 14.75 5.46
C THR A 6 -11.01 13.81 4.46
N PHE A 7 -12.24 13.36 4.79
CA PHE A 7 -13.04 12.54 3.90
C PHE A 7 -13.48 13.29 2.63
N THR A 8 -13.94 14.55 2.77
CA THR A 8 -14.35 15.37 1.62
C THR A 8 -13.17 15.76 0.74
N GLU A 9 -12.01 16.07 1.31
CA GLU A 9 -10.80 16.40 0.56
C GLU A 9 -10.31 15.21 -0.28
N SER A 10 -10.35 13.98 0.25
CA SER A 10 -9.93 12.78 -0.49
C SER A 10 -10.85 12.42 -1.67
N ILE A 11 -12.13 12.83 -1.62
CA ILE A 11 -13.10 12.59 -2.68
C ILE A 11 -13.03 13.67 -3.78
N ILE A 12 -12.61 14.88 -3.44
CA ILE A 12 -12.67 16.06 -4.33
C ILE A 12 -11.31 16.34 -5.02
N ASP A 13 -10.22 15.77 -4.53
CA ASP A 13 -8.90 16.02 -5.10
C ASP A 13 -8.77 15.39 -6.50
N ALA A 14 -8.45 16.23 -7.47
CA ALA A 14 -8.10 15.77 -8.81
C ALA A 14 -6.89 14.80 -8.75
N PRO A 15 -6.81 13.81 -9.64
CA PRO A 15 -5.64 12.96 -9.72
C PRO A 15 -4.36 13.78 -9.83
N ARG A 16 -3.33 13.38 -9.13
CA ARG A 16 -2.02 14.03 -9.19
C ARG A 16 -1.40 13.83 -10.57
N ARG A 17 -0.53 14.74 -10.96
CA ARG A 17 0.18 14.62 -12.26
C ARG A 17 1.25 13.53 -12.22
N THR A 18 1.81 13.26 -11.04
CA THR A 18 2.94 12.34 -10.83
C THR A 18 2.62 11.29 -9.79
N TYR A 19 3.35 10.19 -9.80
CA TYR A 19 3.47 9.31 -8.63
C TYR A 19 4.15 10.05 -7.48
N ALA A 20 4.24 9.42 -6.30
CA ALA A 20 4.83 10.03 -5.11
C ALA A 20 6.32 10.36 -5.31
N PRO A 21 6.72 11.63 -5.47
CA PRO A 21 8.11 11.96 -5.77
C PRO A 21 9.05 11.76 -4.57
N GLY A 22 8.50 11.55 -3.36
CA GLY A 22 9.27 11.12 -2.19
C GLY A 22 9.70 9.66 -2.25
N VAL A 23 8.98 8.84 -3.05
CA VAL A 23 9.18 7.39 -3.16
C VAL A 23 9.82 6.99 -4.47
N PHE A 24 9.45 7.67 -5.57
CA PHE A 24 9.85 7.30 -6.91
C PHE A 24 10.75 8.35 -7.57
N ASP A 25 11.75 7.88 -8.30
CA ASP A 25 12.42 8.63 -9.35
C ASP A 25 11.58 8.52 -10.63
N ASP A 26 11.74 9.46 -11.58
CA ASP A 26 10.95 9.53 -12.82
C ASP A 26 9.43 9.44 -12.56
N ALA A 27 8.98 10.08 -11.48
CA ALA A 27 7.61 10.01 -10.97
C ALA A 27 6.56 10.57 -11.94
N ASP A 28 6.95 11.37 -12.91
CA ASP A 28 6.14 11.95 -14.00
C ASP A 28 5.99 11.02 -15.22
N THR A 29 6.75 9.94 -15.26
CA THR A 29 6.71 8.95 -16.36
C THR A 29 5.70 7.82 -16.10
N SER A 30 5.51 7.00 -17.13
CA SER A 30 4.71 5.77 -17.01
C SER A 30 5.48 4.61 -16.37
N ASP A 31 6.80 4.73 -16.18
CA ASP A 31 7.66 3.66 -15.64
C ASP A 31 8.57 4.19 -14.52
N PRO A 32 7.98 4.71 -13.41
CA PRO A 32 8.75 5.25 -12.29
C PRO A 32 9.59 4.15 -11.64
N LYS A 33 10.66 4.54 -10.98
CA LYS A 33 11.56 3.63 -10.25
C LYS A 33 11.57 3.97 -8.78
N ILE A 34 11.54 2.97 -7.91
CA ILE A 34 11.70 3.21 -6.47
C ILE A 34 13.09 3.79 -6.23
N LYS A 35 13.14 4.90 -5.50
CA LYS A 35 14.40 5.60 -5.16
C LYS A 35 15.40 4.71 -4.45
N ALA A 36 16.68 4.92 -4.72
CA ALA A 36 17.76 4.20 -4.06
C ALA A 36 17.73 4.34 -2.53
N SER A 37 17.30 5.51 -2.01
CA SER A 37 17.15 5.75 -0.57
C SER A 37 16.06 4.87 0.06
N VAL A 38 14.93 4.71 -0.61
CA VAL A 38 13.82 3.84 -0.18
C VAL A 38 14.26 2.38 -0.28
N LYS A 39 14.86 1.97 -1.41
CA LYS A 39 15.41 0.62 -1.58
C LYS A 39 16.38 0.23 -0.49
N LYS A 40 17.27 1.12 -0.08
CA LYS A 40 18.23 0.86 1.01
C LYS A 40 17.55 0.46 2.31
N ILE A 41 16.43 1.10 2.66
CA ILE A 41 15.66 0.81 3.88
C ILE A 41 14.99 -0.55 3.75
N VAL A 42 14.28 -0.76 2.64
CA VAL A 42 13.55 -2.01 2.38
C VAL A 42 14.50 -3.19 2.25
N ASP A 43 15.61 -3.06 1.51
CA ASP A 43 16.61 -4.12 1.35
C ASP A 43 17.24 -4.53 2.69
N ALA A 44 17.48 -3.58 3.60
CA ALA A 44 17.98 -3.90 4.94
C ALA A 44 16.96 -4.77 5.70
N GLN A 45 15.67 -4.44 5.62
CA GLN A 45 14.61 -5.22 6.26
C GLN A 45 14.42 -6.60 5.61
N ILE A 46 14.50 -6.69 4.28
CA ILE A 46 14.42 -7.98 3.58
C ILE A 46 15.57 -8.91 3.96
N LYS A 47 16.78 -8.37 4.20
CA LYS A 47 17.91 -9.17 4.70
C LYS A 47 17.65 -9.75 6.10
N GLU A 48 16.97 -9.00 6.97
CA GLU A 48 16.57 -9.51 8.28
C GLU A 48 15.53 -10.64 8.14
N PHE A 49 14.51 -10.44 7.30
CA PHE A 49 13.50 -11.47 7.01
C PHE A 49 14.12 -12.75 6.45
N ALA A 50 15.08 -12.63 5.54
CA ALA A 50 15.73 -13.76 4.89
C ALA A 50 16.60 -14.62 5.85
N LYS A 51 16.81 -14.18 7.09
CA LYS A 51 17.44 -15.02 8.14
C LYS A 51 16.52 -16.11 8.66
N GLU A 52 15.19 -15.90 8.55
CA GLU A 52 14.18 -16.88 8.99
C GLU A 52 13.90 -17.89 7.88
N TYR A 53 13.46 -17.37 6.72
CA TYR A 53 13.13 -18.15 5.53
C TYR A 53 13.53 -17.37 4.27
N PRO A 54 13.89 -18.06 3.17
CA PRO A 54 14.14 -17.38 1.90
C PRO A 54 12.94 -16.55 1.47
N VAL A 55 13.17 -15.30 1.08
CA VAL A 55 12.13 -14.43 0.50
C VAL A 55 12.10 -14.66 -1.01
N ILE A 56 10.97 -15.16 -1.54
CA ILE A 56 10.82 -15.50 -2.97
C ILE A 56 10.20 -14.38 -3.80
N LYS A 57 9.24 -13.64 -3.24
CA LYS A 57 8.59 -12.53 -3.93
C LYS A 57 8.42 -11.32 -3.02
N ILE A 58 8.49 -10.13 -3.62
CA ILE A 58 8.19 -8.87 -2.93
C ILE A 58 7.41 -8.00 -3.88
N GLY A 59 6.19 -7.66 -3.51
CA GLY A 59 5.31 -6.77 -4.26
C GLY A 59 4.96 -5.55 -3.41
N LEU A 60 5.04 -4.36 -3.99
CA LEU A 60 4.44 -3.16 -3.41
C LEU A 60 3.03 -3.03 -3.97
N VAL A 61 2.05 -2.75 -3.12
CA VAL A 61 0.64 -2.54 -3.46
C VAL A 61 0.11 -1.25 -2.84
N GLY A 62 -1.15 -0.93 -3.08
CA GLY A 62 -1.82 0.19 -2.43
C GLY A 62 -1.86 1.48 -3.25
N SER A 63 -2.49 2.51 -2.67
CA SER A 63 -2.76 3.78 -3.35
C SER A 63 -1.51 4.55 -3.77
N ILE A 64 -0.37 4.30 -3.11
CA ILE A 64 0.93 4.92 -3.44
C ILE A 64 1.36 4.64 -4.90
N LEU A 65 0.86 3.54 -5.50
CA LEU A 65 1.10 3.16 -6.88
C LEU A 65 0.16 3.82 -7.87
N THR A 66 -0.75 4.67 -7.42
CA THR A 66 -1.71 5.38 -8.25
C THR A 66 -1.43 6.88 -8.23
N LYS A 67 -2.03 7.63 -9.12
CA LYS A 67 -1.99 9.11 -9.05
C LYS A 67 -3.05 9.69 -8.10
N ARG A 68 -3.68 8.85 -7.27
CA ARG A 68 -4.68 9.22 -6.27
C ARG A 68 -4.20 8.99 -4.84
N TYR A 69 -2.89 8.86 -4.63
CA TYR A 69 -2.32 8.69 -3.31
C TYR A 69 -2.49 9.96 -2.45
N ARG A 70 -2.67 9.76 -1.15
CA ARG A 70 -2.67 10.82 -0.14
C ARG A 70 -1.22 11.16 0.23
N ASN A 71 -1.01 12.34 0.84
CA ASN A 71 0.34 12.75 1.29
C ASN A 71 0.95 11.76 2.29
N ASP A 72 0.11 11.13 3.09
CA ASP A 72 0.45 10.15 4.11
C ASP A 72 0.19 8.69 3.66
N ALA A 73 0.01 8.45 2.36
CA ALA A 73 -0.20 7.09 1.84
C ALA A 73 0.98 6.18 2.19
N ASP A 74 0.67 5.00 2.71
CA ASP A 74 1.64 4.00 3.10
C ASP A 74 2.20 3.21 1.90
N LEU A 75 3.40 2.66 2.11
CA LEU A 75 4.00 1.68 1.23
C LEU A 75 3.71 0.30 1.81
N ASP A 76 2.77 -0.41 1.20
CA ASP A 76 2.37 -1.75 1.62
C ASP A 76 3.15 -2.82 0.85
N PHE A 77 4.14 -3.43 1.50
CA PHE A 77 4.94 -4.49 0.93
C PHE A 77 4.41 -5.87 1.28
N ASN A 78 3.94 -6.62 0.29
CA ASN A 78 3.68 -8.05 0.39
C ASN A 78 4.99 -8.81 0.24
N VAL A 79 5.36 -9.60 1.24
CA VAL A 79 6.60 -10.38 1.26
C VAL A 79 6.27 -11.85 1.37
N LEU A 80 6.56 -12.63 0.31
CA LEU A 80 6.33 -14.06 0.25
C LEU A 80 7.59 -14.83 0.63
N PHE A 81 7.47 -15.71 1.62
CA PHE A 81 8.53 -16.58 2.11
C PHE A 81 8.41 -18.01 1.55
N ASP A 82 9.54 -18.65 1.35
CA ASP A 82 9.62 -20.09 1.03
C ASP A 82 9.55 -20.92 2.32
N VAL A 83 8.32 -21.21 2.73
CA VAL A 83 8.04 -22.00 3.94
C VAL A 83 7.44 -23.35 3.57
N PRO A 84 7.92 -24.48 4.14
CA PRO A 84 7.30 -25.77 3.92
C PRO A 84 5.80 -25.77 4.22
N LYS A 85 5.02 -26.41 3.36
CA LYS A 85 3.56 -26.33 3.34
C LYS A 85 2.92 -26.65 4.72
N GLU A 86 3.45 -27.62 5.39
CA GLU A 86 2.99 -28.08 6.71
C GLU A 86 3.26 -27.10 7.86
N LYS A 87 4.11 -26.06 7.63
CA LYS A 87 4.50 -25.06 8.62
C LYS A 87 3.95 -23.66 8.31
N GLN A 88 3.32 -23.47 7.15
CA GLN A 88 2.98 -22.14 6.66
C GLN A 88 2.17 -21.30 7.63
N GLU A 89 1.14 -21.85 8.27
CA GLU A 89 0.30 -21.10 9.20
C GLU A 89 1.02 -20.77 10.51
N ASP A 90 1.74 -21.73 11.10
CA ASP A 90 2.49 -21.51 12.33
C ASP A 90 3.59 -20.46 12.12
N GLU A 91 4.30 -20.54 10.99
CA GLU A 91 5.38 -19.61 10.70
C GLU A 91 4.87 -18.23 10.32
N ARG A 92 3.71 -18.12 9.68
CA ARG A 92 3.04 -16.82 9.46
C ARG A 92 2.78 -16.12 10.80
N ILE A 93 2.29 -16.85 11.79
CA ILE A 93 2.03 -16.34 13.14
C ILE A 93 3.34 -15.95 13.84
N ASN A 94 4.36 -16.79 13.75
CA ASN A 94 5.66 -16.55 14.38
C ASN A 94 6.35 -15.32 13.79
N LEU A 95 6.40 -15.19 12.46
CA LEU A 95 6.96 -14.04 11.76
C LEU A 95 6.21 -12.75 12.11
N SER A 96 4.87 -12.81 12.15
CA SER A 96 4.06 -11.66 12.52
C SER A 96 4.30 -11.22 13.97
N LYS A 97 4.36 -12.15 14.92
CA LYS A 97 4.71 -11.85 16.32
C LYS A 97 6.11 -11.24 16.43
N LYS A 98 7.07 -11.78 15.68
CA LYS A 98 8.47 -11.33 15.74
C LYS A 98 8.68 -9.94 15.19
N TYR A 99 8.05 -9.61 14.07
CA TYR A 99 8.34 -8.39 13.33
C TYR A 99 7.26 -7.32 13.38
N LEU A 100 5.99 -7.70 13.56
CA LEU A 100 4.85 -6.79 13.40
C LEU A 100 4.06 -6.55 14.69
N SER A 101 4.39 -7.22 15.79
CA SER A 101 3.65 -7.03 17.05
C SER A 101 3.89 -5.63 17.61
N ALA A 102 2.82 -4.93 17.96
CA ALA A 102 2.88 -3.61 18.58
C ALA A 102 3.61 -3.62 19.94
N SER A 103 3.65 -4.78 20.61
CA SER A 103 4.40 -4.97 21.88
C SER A 103 5.90 -5.18 21.67
N ASN A 104 6.36 -5.38 20.44
CA ASN A 104 7.77 -5.53 20.11
C ASN A 104 8.41 -4.16 19.92
N PRO A 105 9.45 -3.76 20.69
CA PRO A 105 10.16 -2.51 20.51
C PRO A 105 10.85 -2.42 19.12
N ASP A 106 11.14 -3.57 18.51
CA ASP A 106 11.72 -3.68 17.17
C ASP A 106 10.69 -3.76 16.04
N ASN A 107 9.41 -3.52 16.38
CA ASN A 107 8.33 -3.46 15.38
C ASN A 107 8.71 -2.52 14.22
N ILE A 108 8.57 -3.05 13.01
CA ILE A 108 8.96 -2.37 11.77
C ILE A 108 7.82 -1.65 11.06
N GLN A 109 6.57 -1.88 11.50
CA GLN A 109 5.40 -1.26 10.89
C GLN A 109 5.33 0.25 11.14
N GLY A 110 4.89 0.99 10.14
CA GLY A 110 4.63 2.42 10.24
C GLY A 110 5.87 3.31 10.34
N LYS A 111 7.08 2.78 10.10
CA LYS A 111 8.29 3.60 10.06
C LYS A 111 8.28 4.50 8.83
N LEU A 112 8.41 5.80 9.04
CA LEU A 112 8.39 6.78 7.96
C LEU A 112 9.65 6.67 7.09
N ILE A 113 9.47 6.85 5.78
CA ILE A 113 10.60 7.12 4.88
C ILE A 113 11.16 8.50 5.23
N PRO A 114 12.47 8.63 5.52
CA PRO A 114 13.07 9.91 5.87
C PRO A 114 12.79 11.02 4.86
N GLY A 115 12.30 12.16 5.34
CA GLY A 115 11.93 13.32 4.53
C GLY A 115 10.57 13.21 3.84
N THR A 116 9.73 12.25 4.23
CA THR A 116 8.35 12.09 3.74
C THR A 116 7.38 11.83 4.89
N GLU A 117 6.09 11.87 4.60
CA GLU A 117 5.01 11.43 5.49
C GLU A 117 4.56 9.98 5.20
N HIS A 118 5.28 9.27 4.32
CA HIS A 118 4.92 7.93 3.88
C HIS A 118 5.47 6.86 4.83
N PRO A 119 4.63 6.13 5.57
CA PRO A 119 5.05 4.99 6.38
C PRO A 119 5.25 3.73 5.51
N ILE A 120 6.09 2.83 5.99
CA ILE A 120 6.30 1.52 5.37
C ILE A 120 5.62 0.46 6.22
N ASN A 121 4.80 -0.37 5.57
CA ASN A 121 4.17 -1.54 6.15
C ASN A 121 4.58 -2.81 5.42
N TYR A 122 4.61 -3.93 6.16
CA TYR A 122 4.94 -5.24 5.60
C TYR A 122 3.83 -6.24 5.92
N TYR A 123 3.43 -7.02 4.92
CA TYR A 123 2.53 -8.16 5.03
C TYR A 123 3.35 -9.42 4.79
N LEU A 124 3.56 -10.22 5.84
CA LEU A 124 4.41 -11.41 5.81
C LEU A 124 3.55 -12.62 5.45
N ILE A 125 3.78 -13.19 4.27
CA ILE A 125 2.96 -14.21 3.63
C ILE A 125 3.79 -15.47 3.44
N THR A 126 3.24 -16.61 3.83
CA THR A 126 3.93 -17.90 3.80
C THR A 126 3.38 -18.87 2.75
N ASP A 127 2.26 -18.52 2.11
CA ASP A 127 1.66 -19.34 1.06
C ASP A 127 1.44 -18.54 -0.23
N SER A 128 1.73 -19.17 -1.37
CA SER A 128 1.68 -18.53 -2.68
C SER A 128 0.26 -18.19 -3.14
N LYS A 129 -0.77 -18.89 -2.64
CA LYS A 129 -2.15 -18.61 -3.01
C LYS A 129 -2.62 -17.30 -2.39
N THR A 130 -2.41 -17.12 -1.08
CA THR A 130 -2.71 -15.85 -0.39
C THR A 130 -1.96 -14.68 -1.04
N TYR A 131 -0.69 -14.87 -1.39
CA TYR A 131 0.08 -13.84 -2.08
C TYR A 131 -0.57 -13.47 -3.43
N GLN A 132 -0.91 -14.46 -4.25
CA GLN A 132 -1.55 -14.23 -5.55
C GLN A 132 -2.93 -13.58 -5.40
N ASP A 133 -3.74 -14.04 -4.45
CA ASP A 133 -5.07 -13.47 -4.16
C ASP A 133 -4.98 -11.98 -3.76
N GLN A 134 -3.90 -11.56 -3.10
CA GLN A 134 -3.68 -10.14 -2.78
C GLN A 134 -3.26 -9.33 -4.00
N GLU A 135 -2.36 -9.85 -4.84
CA GLU A 135 -1.98 -9.20 -6.10
C GLU A 135 -3.17 -9.03 -7.05
N ASP A 136 -4.02 -10.06 -7.16
CA ASP A 136 -5.19 -10.05 -8.04
C ASP A 136 -6.22 -8.99 -7.63
N LYS A 137 -6.42 -8.79 -6.33
CA LYS A 137 -7.34 -7.79 -5.76
C LYS A 137 -6.79 -6.37 -5.78
N ALA A 138 -5.48 -6.20 -5.86
CA ALA A 138 -4.86 -4.88 -5.87
C ALA A 138 -5.13 -4.16 -7.19
N ASP A 139 -5.37 -2.84 -7.14
CA ASP A 139 -5.54 -2.00 -8.34
C ASP A 139 -4.24 -1.90 -9.14
N ALA A 140 -3.09 -1.93 -8.44
CA ALA A 140 -1.77 -1.91 -9.04
C ALA A 140 -0.80 -2.75 -8.21
N VAL A 141 0.19 -3.34 -8.86
CA VAL A 141 1.27 -4.11 -8.22
C VAL A 141 2.61 -3.70 -8.84
N PHE A 142 3.57 -3.41 -7.98
CA PHE A 142 4.93 -3.10 -8.38
C PHE A 142 5.88 -4.21 -7.92
N ASP A 143 6.52 -4.88 -8.86
CA ASP A 143 7.56 -5.87 -8.57
C ASP A 143 8.82 -5.17 -8.04
N TYR A 144 9.04 -5.30 -6.76
CA TYR A 144 10.13 -4.63 -6.08
C TYR A 144 11.52 -5.06 -6.59
N ARG A 145 11.71 -6.36 -6.86
CA ARG A 145 13.00 -6.89 -7.31
C ARG A 145 13.38 -6.40 -8.69
N ASN A 146 12.40 -6.41 -9.61
CA ASN A 146 12.60 -5.93 -10.97
C ASN A 146 12.44 -4.41 -11.10
N ASN A 147 12.06 -3.72 -10.02
CA ASN A 147 11.85 -2.28 -9.94
C ASN A 147 10.94 -1.74 -11.07
N LYS A 148 9.80 -2.42 -11.27
CA LYS A 148 8.82 -2.09 -12.32
C LYS A 148 7.41 -2.56 -11.97
N PHE A 149 6.40 -1.98 -12.59
CA PHE A 149 5.04 -2.50 -12.48
C PHE A 149 4.92 -3.90 -13.07
N SER A 150 4.31 -4.82 -12.31
CA SER A 150 3.78 -6.10 -12.81
C SER A 150 2.29 -5.98 -13.18
N LYS A 151 1.55 -5.11 -12.49
CA LYS A 151 0.17 -4.71 -12.80
C LYS A 151 0.11 -3.19 -12.72
N ARG A 152 -0.18 -2.52 -13.83
CA ARG A 152 -0.30 -1.05 -13.84
C ARG A 152 -1.65 -0.62 -13.29
N PRO A 153 -1.73 0.53 -12.60
CA PRO A 153 -3.01 1.13 -12.26
C PRO A 153 -3.76 1.50 -13.54
N GLU A 154 -5.08 1.44 -13.50
CA GLU A 154 -5.90 1.98 -14.58
C GLU A 154 -5.63 3.48 -14.72
N ASP A 155 -5.57 3.96 -15.96
CA ASP A 155 -5.55 5.40 -16.24
C ASP A 155 -6.94 5.95 -15.88
N TYR A 156 -7.02 6.58 -14.72
CA TYR A 156 -8.23 7.29 -14.32
C TYR A 156 -8.40 8.52 -15.20
N THR A 157 -9.20 8.39 -16.24
CA THR A 157 -9.83 9.56 -16.83
C THR A 157 -10.82 10.10 -15.80
N PHE A 158 -10.56 11.31 -15.31
CA PHE A 158 -11.45 11.97 -14.38
C PHE A 158 -12.77 12.29 -15.09
N ASP A 159 -13.81 11.49 -14.85
CA ASP A 159 -15.16 11.79 -15.29
C ASP A 159 -15.88 12.60 -14.20
N MET A 160 -15.96 13.91 -14.41
CA MET A 160 -16.64 14.83 -13.50
C MET A 160 -18.10 14.42 -13.26
N ASN A 161 -18.79 13.90 -14.25
CA ASN A 161 -20.21 13.55 -14.14
C ASN A 161 -20.42 12.30 -13.27
N LEU A 162 -19.56 11.29 -13.45
CA LEU A 162 -19.57 10.10 -12.60
C LEU A 162 -19.27 10.47 -11.14
N TYR A 163 -18.31 11.35 -10.96
CA TYR A 163 -17.90 11.83 -9.66
C TYR A 163 -18.98 12.63 -8.93
N LEU A 164 -19.64 13.55 -9.63
CA LEU A 164 -20.77 14.32 -9.08
C LEU A 164 -21.96 13.41 -8.72
N LYS A 165 -22.19 12.37 -9.51
CA LYS A 165 -23.24 11.39 -9.24
C LYS A 165 -22.95 10.59 -7.97
N ASP A 166 -21.71 10.12 -7.78
CA ASP A 166 -21.30 9.40 -6.58
C ASP A 166 -21.31 10.31 -5.35
N PHE A 167 -20.88 11.55 -5.50
CA PHE A 167 -20.95 12.57 -4.45
C PHE A 167 -22.39 12.83 -4.02
N GLN A 168 -23.30 13.07 -4.97
CA GLN A 168 -24.71 13.29 -4.66
C GLN A 168 -25.33 12.09 -3.93
N LYS A 169 -25.04 10.87 -4.37
CA LYS A 169 -25.47 9.66 -3.69
C LYS A 169 -25.02 9.61 -2.23
N LYS A 170 -23.79 9.99 -1.94
CA LYS A 170 -23.27 10.04 -0.57
C LYS A 170 -23.93 11.13 0.27
N VAL A 171 -24.23 12.28 -0.31
CA VAL A 171 -24.98 13.35 0.36
C VAL A 171 -26.38 12.86 0.72
N ASP A 172 -27.07 12.20 -0.22
CA ASP A 172 -28.42 11.65 -0.01
C ASP A 172 -28.42 10.59 1.10
N GLU A 173 -27.41 9.70 1.14
CA GLU A 173 -27.24 8.71 2.22
C GLU A 173 -27.07 9.39 3.60
N ILE A 174 -26.32 10.47 3.67
CA ILE A 174 -26.12 11.25 4.92
C ILE A 174 -27.42 11.92 5.36
N ASP A 175 -28.19 12.46 4.46
CA ASP A 175 -29.47 13.13 4.78
C ASP A 175 -30.53 12.14 5.26
N VAL A 176 -30.55 10.92 4.72
CA VAL A 176 -31.39 9.82 5.23
C VAL A 176 -31.03 9.51 6.69
N VAL A 177 -29.75 9.30 6.99
CA VAL A 177 -29.28 8.99 8.36
C VAL A 177 -29.60 10.14 9.33
N LYS A 178 -29.46 11.40 8.91
CA LYS A 178 -29.86 12.55 9.73
C LYS A 178 -31.37 12.60 9.97
N GLY A 179 -32.18 12.14 9.02
CA GLY A 179 -33.66 12.04 9.17
C GLY A 179 -34.06 10.98 10.19
N GLU A 180 -33.31 9.87 10.27
CA GLU A 180 -33.56 8.76 11.22
C GLU A 180 -33.11 9.09 12.68
N LEU A 181 -32.26 10.07 12.87
CA LEU A 181 -31.75 10.50 14.18
C LEU A 181 -32.59 11.60 14.85
N LYS A 182 -33.72 12.00 14.24
CA LYS A 182 -34.71 12.94 14.79
C LYS A 182 -35.94 12.23 15.30
#